data_19a0c2a1dc852695521b2f4600ffa5f3
#
_entry.id   19a0c2a1dc852695521b2f4600ffa5f3
#
_cell.length_a   1.000
_cell.length_b   1.000
_cell.length_c   1.000
_cell.angle_alpha   90.00
_cell.angle_beta   90.00
_cell.angle_gamma   90.00
#
_symmetry.space_group_name_H-M   'P 1'
#
loop_
_entity.id
_entity.type
_entity.pdbx_description
1 polymer ?
#
loop_
_entity_poly.entity_id
_entity_poly.type
_entity_poly.pdbx_seq_one_letter_code
_entity_poly.pdbx_strand_id
1 'polypeptide(L)'
;RYHTKRPALITFTNGYHGRSYMGMALSARMVPFKQGFGPFPGEIFRLPFPDAFRGITLEDTKQAFETLFRSDCPPDQIAAIFVEPVQGEGGYNIASGEFLTYLRALCDTHGIVLVADEIQSGIGRTGKMFAFEHFGMCADLTCVGKSIGGGLPISGIVGKASIIDTVPPGGLGGTFGGNPMACAAALAVLDVIEKEGLLDKGLKMGELIDSRLQKMKLKNSLQCIGDVRGLGCMNAIELVTDRASGTPDGALAAKVAEIALKKGLILVTAGPTRNVIRILVPLSAQFSLVEEGLDILEACLEEATA
;
A
#
# COMPACT_ATOMS: atom_id res chain seq x y z
N ARG A 1 8.52 -4.17 -19.71
CA ARG A 1 8.68 -3.62 -21.06
C ARG A 1 9.70 -4.42 -21.88
N TYR A 2 10.88 -4.72 -21.30
CA TYR A 2 11.90 -5.49 -22.01
C TYR A 2 11.44 -6.90 -22.35
N HIS A 3 10.78 -7.59 -21.42
CA HIS A 3 10.25 -8.94 -21.60
C HIS A 3 9.14 -8.98 -22.66
N THR A 4 8.10 -8.17 -22.50
CA THR A 4 6.90 -8.20 -23.35
C THR A 4 7.08 -7.47 -24.68
N LYS A 5 8.10 -6.60 -24.82
CA LYS A 5 8.29 -5.64 -25.93
C LYS A 5 7.11 -4.68 -26.11
N ARG A 6 6.31 -4.46 -25.08
CA ARG A 6 5.14 -3.58 -25.08
C ARG A 6 5.44 -2.28 -24.31
N PRO A 7 4.92 -1.12 -24.72
CA PRO A 7 5.28 0.16 -24.12
C PRO A 7 4.42 0.54 -22.89
N ALA A 8 3.14 0.12 -22.85
CA ALA A 8 2.17 0.65 -21.93
C ALA A 8 2.21 -0.03 -20.55
N LEU A 9 1.93 0.76 -19.51
CA LEU A 9 1.82 0.31 -18.13
C LEU A 9 0.50 0.81 -17.52
N ILE A 10 -0.11 0.01 -16.68
CA ILE A 10 -1.33 0.38 -15.95
C ILE A 10 -1.01 0.48 -14.46
N THR A 11 -1.55 1.50 -13.82
CA THR A 11 -1.58 1.70 -12.38
C THR A 11 -2.99 2.10 -11.93
N PHE A 12 -3.17 2.37 -10.63
CA PHE A 12 -4.48 2.72 -10.09
C PHE A 12 -4.46 4.09 -9.38
N THR A 13 -5.64 4.69 -9.27
CA THR A 13 -5.83 5.90 -8.46
C THR A 13 -5.34 5.66 -7.03
N ASN A 14 -4.81 6.70 -6.40
CA ASN A 14 -4.19 6.69 -5.07
C ASN A 14 -2.93 5.82 -4.93
N GLY A 15 -2.48 5.12 -5.99
CA GLY A 15 -1.28 4.29 -5.98
C GLY A 15 0.01 5.10 -5.80
N TYR A 16 1.00 4.49 -5.11
CA TYR A 16 2.31 5.07 -4.92
C TYR A 16 3.42 4.05 -5.16
N HIS A 17 4.29 4.34 -6.14
CA HIS A 17 5.31 3.39 -6.63
C HIS A 17 6.74 3.97 -6.57
N GLY A 18 6.96 4.96 -5.70
CA GLY A 18 8.30 5.48 -5.41
C GLY A 18 8.60 6.86 -6.00
N ARG A 19 9.87 7.28 -5.82
CA ARG A 19 10.40 8.61 -6.16
C ARG A 19 11.43 8.59 -7.28
N SER A 20 11.77 7.42 -7.84
CA SER A 20 12.52 7.37 -9.11
C SER A 20 11.65 7.98 -10.22
N TYR A 21 12.27 8.36 -11.34
CA TYR A 21 11.55 9.02 -12.42
C TYR A 21 10.38 8.18 -12.96
N MET A 22 10.59 6.86 -13.12
CA MET A 22 9.51 5.93 -13.46
C MET A 22 8.52 5.74 -12.30
N GLY A 23 9.00 5.64 -11.06
CA GLY A 23 8.14 5.51 -9.88
C GLY A 23 7.21 6.73 -9.69
N MET A 24 7.72 7.95 -9.94
CA MET A 24 6.88 9.15 -9.98
C MET A 24 5.84 9.11 -11.10
N ALA A 25 6.21 8.64 -12.28
CA ALA A 25 5.29 8.50 -13.40
C ALA A 25 4.14 7.54 -13.09
N LEU A 26 4.44 6.39 -12.47
CA LEU A 26 3.46 5.38 -12.03
C LEU A 26 2.57 5.88 -10.88
N SER A 27 3.12 6.69 -9.96
CA SER A 27 2.38 7.18 -8.78
C SER A 27 1.24 8.12 -9.15
N ALA A 28 0.16 8.11 -8.37
CA ALA A 28 -1.06 8.87 -8.67
C ALA A 28 -1.02 10.33 -8.17
N ARG A 29 -0.31 10.60 -7.08
CA ARG A 29 -0.38 11.90 -6.41
C ARG A 29 0.54 12.94 -7.04
N MET A 30 -0.03 14.09 -7.45
CA MET A 30 0.73 15.18 -8.05
C MET A 30 1.54 15.95 -7.00
N VAL A 31 0.87 16.51 -6.00
CA VAL A 31 1.49 17.27 -4.92
C VAL A 31 1.65 16.40 -3.69
N PRO A 32 2.81 16.33 -3.06
CA PRO A 32 4.09 16.99 -3.40
C PRO A 32 5.01 16.13 -4.30
N PHE A 33 4.55 15.00 -4.87
CA PHE A 33 5.43 13.95 -5.38
C PHE A 33 5.92 14.16 -6.82
N LYS A 34 5.13 14.80 -7.67
CA LYS A 34 5.36 14.89 -9.12
C LYS A 34 5.47 16.31 -9.65
N GLN A 35 4.88 17.28 -8.96
CA GLN A 35 4.81 18.65 -9.43
C GLN A 35 6.22 19.23 -9.66
N GLY A 36 6.48 19.74 -10.86
CA GLY A 36 7.75 20.32 -11.25
C GLY A 36 8.84 19.34 -11.71
N PHE A 37 8.58 18.05 -11.71
CA PHE A 37 9.58 17.03 -12.10
C PHE A 37 9.40 16.47 -13.53
N GLY A 38 8.35 16.87 -14.24
CA GLY A 38 8.10 16.41 -15.62
C GLY A 38 9.05 16.98 -16.67
N PRO A 39 8.94 16.50 -17.94
CA PRO A 39 7.97 15.53 -18.45
C PRO A 39 8.28 14.11 -18.01
N PHE A 40 7.27 13.31 -17.73
CA PHE A 40 7.42 11.90 -17.34
C PHE A 40 7.36 10.97 -18.56
N PRO A 41 7.85 9.72 -18.46
CA PRO A 41 7.65 8.70 -19.49
C PRO A 41 6.16 8.54 -19.82
N GLY A 42 5.84 8.46 -21.12
CA GLY A 42 4.49 8.24 -21.61
C GLY A 42 4.02 6.80 -21.47
N GLU A 43 2.84 6.51 -22.02
CA GLU A 43 2.21 5.20 -22.03
C GLU A 43 1.97 4.64 -20.62
N ILE A 44 1.51 5.51 -19.72
CA ILE A 44 1.12 5.12 -18.36
C ILE A 44 -0.33 5.53 -18.13
N PHE A 45 -1.19 4.54 -18.00
CA PHE A 45 -2.61 4.71 -17.80
C PHE A 45 -2.97 4.46 -16.34
N ARG A 46 -3.89 5.27 -15.80
CA ARG A 46 -4.30 5.19 -14.41
C ARG A 46 -5.79 4.97 -14.32
N LEU A 47 -6.18 3.79 -13.79
CA LEU A 47 -7.55 3.36 -13.68
C LEU A 47 -8.07 3.50 -12.24
N PRO A 48 -9.39 3.51 -12.02
CA PRO A 48 -9.95 3.53 -10.68
C PRO A 48 -9.51 2.30 -9.86
N PHE A 49 -9.12 2.53 -8.59
CA PHE A 49 -8.97 1.47 -7.60
C PHE A 49 -10.30 1.31 -6.86
N PRO A 50 -10.86 0.11 -6.72
CA PRO A 50 -12.11 -0.09 -5.98
C PRO A 50 -11.98 0.38 -4.53
N ASP A 51 -12.90 1.24 -4.11
CA ASP A 51 -12.94 1.83 -2.77
C ASP A 51 -14.41 1.95 -2.34
N ALA A 52 -14.86 0.98 -1.54
CA ALA A 52 -16.27 0.91 -1.12
C ALA A 52 -16.69 2.12 -0.29
N PHE A 53 -15.79 2.66 0.55
CA PHE A 53 -16.09 3.83 1.37
C PHE A 53 -16.30 5.09 0.51
N ARG A 54 -15.63 5.16 -0.65
CA ARG A 54 -15.75 6.25 -1.62
C ARG A 54 -16.74 5.95 -2.75
N GLY A 55 -17.43 4.81 -2.70
CA GLY A 55 -18.42 4.42 -3.70
C GLY A 55 -17.83 4.01 -5.05
N ILE A 56 -16.51 3.72 -5.12
CA ILE A 56 -15.87 3.22 -6.34
C ILE A 56 -15.97 1.70 -6.34
N THR A 57 -16.70 1.18 -7.29
CA THR A 57 -16.98 -0.26 -7.41
C THR A 57 -15.96 -0.98 -8.29
N LEU A 58 -15.91 -2.31 -8.21
CA LEU A 58 -15.15 -3.14 -9.14
C LEU A 58 -15.68 -2.97 -10.59
N GLU A 59 -16.98 -2.74 -10.75
CA GLU A 59 -17.58 -2.54 -12.06
C GLU A 59 -17.08 -1.25 -12.72
N ASP A 60 -16.93 -0.17 -11.96
CA ASP A 60 -16.34 1.08 -12.47
C ASP A 60 -14.92 0.83 -12.99
N THR A 61 -14.14 0.00 -12.29
CA THR A 61 -12.80 -0.38 -12.73
C THR A 61 -12.83 -1.20 -14.03
N LYS A 62 -13.75 -2.17 -14.14
CA LYS A 62 -13.92 -2.97 -15.37
C LYS A 62 -14.30 -2.12 -16.56
N GLN A 63 -15.27 -1.22 -16.38
CA GLN A 63 -15.69 -0.28 -17.43
C GLN A 63 -14.53 0.63 -17.87
N ALA A 64 -13.68 1.05 -16.92
CA ALA A 64 -12.49 1.84 -17.23
C ALA A 64 -11.48 1.03 -18.06
N PHE A 65 -11.28 -0.27 -17.79
CA PHE A 65 -10.48 -1.15 -18.63
C PHE A 65 -11.06 -1.30 -20.05
N GLU A 66 -12.36 -1.54 -20.17
CA GLU A 66 -13.03 -1.66 -21.47
C GLU A 66 -12.90 -0.37 -22.29
N THR A 67 -13.06 0.78 -21.63
CA THR A 67 -12.88 2.08 -22.28
C THR A 67 -11.45 2.29 -22.74
N LEU A 68 -10.45 2.00 -21.89
CA LEU A 68 -9.04 2.07 -22.24
C LEU A 68 -8.72 1.19 -23.47
N PHE A 69 -9.17 -0.06 -23.45
CA PHE A 69 -8.88 -1.02 -24.54
C PHE A 69 -9.49 -0.62 -25.87
N ARG A 70 -10.62 0.03 -25.85
CA ARG A 70 -11.33 0.46 -27.05
C ARG A 70 -10.81 1.79 -27.61
N SER A 71 -10.35 2.71 -26.73
CA SER A 71 -10.12 4.11 -27.12
C SER A 71 -8.66 4.52 -27.10
N ASP A 72 -7.87 4.06 -26.13
CA ASP A 72 -6.55 4.64 -25.87
C ASP A 72 -5.40 3.66 -26.04
N CYS A 73 -5.56 2.41 -25.58
CA CYS A 73 -4.48 1.43 -25.57
C CYS A 73 -5.03 0.00 -25.64
N PRO A 74 -4.86 -0.71 -26.76
CA PRO A 74 -5.32 -2.10 -26.85
C PRO A 74 -4.48 -3.01 -25.93
N PRO A 75 -5.04 -4.16 -25.47
CA PRO A 75 -4.40 -5.04 -24.48
C PRO A 75 -3.03 -5.57 -24.91
N ASP A 76 -2.80 -5.75 -26.20
CA ASP A 76 -1.54 -6.24 -26.77
C ASP A 76 -0.40 -5.23 -26.71
N GLN A 77 -0.67 -3.96 -26.36
CA GLN A 77 0.32 -2.92 -26.13
C GLN A 77 0.67 -2.76 -24.64
N ILE A 78 -0.04 -3.46 -23.74
CA ILE A 78 0.16 -3.34 -22.29
C ILE A 78 1.19 -4.36 -21.82
N ALA A 79 2.31 -3.85 -21.27
CA ALA A 79 3.38 -4.66 -20.71
C ALA A 79 3.03 -5.22 -19.33
N ALA A 80 2.51 -4.37 -18.44
CA ALA A 80 2.26 -4.74 -17.05
C ALA A 80 1.16 -3.91 -16.40
N ILE A 81 0.54 -4.52 -15.38
CA ILE A 81 -0.35 -3.86 -14.42
C ILE A 81 0.35 -3.86 -13.07
N PHE A 82 0.51 -2.68 -12.46
CA PHE A 82 1.06 -2.49 -11.12
C PHE A 82 -0.06 -2.29 -10.12
N VAL A 83 -0.07 -3.07 -9.06
CA VAL A 83 -1.07 -2.94 -7.99
C VAL A 83 -0.41 -3.10 -6.61
N GLU A 84 -0.76 -2.20 -5.68
CA GLU A 84 -0.50 -2.40 -4.26
C GLU A 84 -1.67 -3.22 -3.70
N PRO A 85 -1.45 -4.37 -3.05
CA PRO A 85 -2.55 -5.13 -2.41
C PRO A 85 -3.16 -4.35 -1.24
N VAL A 86 -2.36 -3.49 -0.60
CA VAL A 86 -2.81 -2.45 0.33
C VAL A 86 -2.13 -1.15 -0.07
N GLN A 87 -2.89 -0.16 -0.50
CA GLN A 87 -2.34 1.13 -0.92
C GLN A 87 -1.78 1.91 0.27
N GLY A 88 -0.45 1.98 0.37
CA GLY A 88 0.23 2.59 1.50
C GLY A 88 -0.06 4.08 1.64
N GLU A 89 0.38 4.88 0.68
CA GLU A 89 0.18 6.33 0.65
C GLU A 89 -1.25 6.72 0.28
N GLY A 90 -1.99 5.82 -0.37
CA GLY A 90 -3.39 5.98 -0.71
C GLY A 90 -4.33 5.98 0.51
N GLY A 91 -3.87 5.48 1.67
CA GLY A 91 -4.64 5.48 2.91
C GLY A 91 -5.08 4.10 3.37
N TYR A 92 -4.29 3.09 3.10
CA TYR A 92 -4.56 1.68 3.44
C TYR A 92 -5.84 1.13 2.82
N ASN A 93 -6.12 1.53 1.58
CA ASN A 93 -7.17 0.91 0.80
C ASN A 93 -6.75 -0.51 0.44
N ILE A 94 -7.55 -1.48 0.86
CA ILE A 94 -7.27 -2.91 0.68
C ILE A 94 -7.92 -3.37 -0.62
N ALA A 95 -7.13 -4.00 -1.50
CA ALA A 95 -7.64 -4.66 -2.70
C ALA A 95 -8.56 -5.81 -2.31
N SER A 96 -9.73 -5.91 -2.90
CA SER A 96 -10.60 -7.07 -2.69
C SER A 96 -10.08 -8.30 -3.44
N GLY A 97 -10.37 -9.51 -2.92
CA GLY A 97 -10.04 -10.75 -3.62
C GLY A 97 -10.66 -10.83 -5.02
N GLU A 98 -11.87 -10.31 -5.20
CA GLU A 98 -12.54 -10.24 -6.51
C GLU A 98 -11.78 -9.33 -7.49
N PHE A 99 -11.31 -8.19 -7.03
CA PHE A 99 -10.53 -7.27 -7.84
C PHE A 99 -9.20 -7.90 -8.28
N LEU A 100 -8.46 -8.51 -7.35
CA LEU A 100 -7.20 -9.18 -7.68
C LEU A 100 -7.42 -10.38 -8.60
N THR A 101 -8.48 -11.17 -8.40
CA THR A 101 -8.87 -12.27 -9.29
C THR A 101 -9.17 -11.76 -10.71
N TYR A 102 -9.90 -10.65 -10.82
CA TYR A 102 -10.16 -10.01 -12.10
C TYR A 102 -8.86 -9.58 -12.80
N LEU A 103 -7.94 -8.92 -12.08
CA LEU A 103 -6.65 -8.51 -12.64
C LEU A 103 -5.82 -9.72 -13.10
N ARG A 104 -5.80 -10.80 -12.31
CA ARG A 104 -5.06 -12.01 -12.68
C ARG A 104 -5.63 -12.63 -13.96
N ALA A 105 -6.93 -12.79 -14.05
CA ALA A 105 -7.60 -13.34 -15.24
C ALA A 105 -7.36 -12.47 -16.49
N LEU A 106 -7.43 -11.15 -16.33
CA LEU A 106 -7.14 -10.20 -17.40
C LEU A 106 -5.69 -10.33 -17.90
N CYS A 107 -4.74 -10.39 -16.96
CA CYS A 107 -3.33 -10.54 -17.26
C CYS A 107 -3.05 -11.87 -17.99
N ASP A 108 -3.64 -12.97 -17.54
CA ASP A 108 -3.47 -14.28 -18.16
C ASP A 108 -4.05 -14.31 -19.57
N THR A 109 -5.23 -13.70 -19.78
CA THR A 109 -5.91 -13.66 -21.08
C THR A 109 -5.08 -12.91 -22.13
N HIS A 110 -4.43 -11.82 -21.75
CA HIS A 110 -3.75 -10.92 -22.68
C HIS A 110 -2.22 -11.01 -22.63
N GLY A 111 -1.65 -11.89 -21.83
CA GLY A 111 -0.20 -11.99 -21.65
C GLY A 111 0.41 -10.73 -21.05
N ILE A 112 -0.29 -10.08 -20.14
CA ILE A 112 0.14 -8.90 -19.40
C ILE A 112 0.81 -9.36 -18.10
N VAL A 113 1.91 -8.73 -17.71
CA VAL A 113 2.61 -9.05 -16.45
C VAL A 113 1.88 -8.41 -15.26
N LEU A 114 1.44 -9.20 -14.30
CA LEU A 114 0.90 -8.69 -13.03
C LEU A 114 2.04 -8.42 -12.05
N VAL A 115 2.20 -7.18 -11.63
CA VAL A 115 3.22 -6.75 -10.67
C VAL A 115 2.55 -6.35 -9.35
N ALA A 116 2.86 -7.10 -8.29
CA ALA A 116 2.49 -6.73 -6.93
C ALA A 116 3.53 -5.78 -6.34
N ASP A 117 3.13 -4.57 -5.99
CA ASP A 117 3.97 -3.67 -5.20
C ASP A 117 3.75 -3.96 -3.72
N GLU A 118 4.59 -4.84 -3.19
CA GLU A 118 4.58 -5.26 -1.77
C GLU A 118 5.69 -4.58 -0.96
N ILE A 119 6.19 -3.45 -1.45
CA ILE A 119 7.23 -2.68 -0.75
C ILE A 119 6.77 -2.26 0.65
N GLN A 120 5.48 -2.00 0.84
CA GLN A 120 4.94 -1.65 2.16
C GLN A 120 4.15 -2.78 2.82
N SER A 121 3.41 -3.56 2.06
CA SER A 121 2.53 -4.63 2.56
C SER A 121 3.23 -5.97 2.80
N GLY A 122 4.38 -6.21 2.14
CA GLY A 122 5.13 -7.44 2.25
C GLY A 122 6.00 -7.55 3.49
N ILE A 123 6.80 -8.62 3.53
CA ILE A 123 7.77 -8.93 4.59
C ILE A 123 7.10 -8.97 5.97
N GLY A 124 6.00 -9.73 6.06
CA GLY A 124 5.28 -9.96 7.31
C GLY A 124 4.30 -8.88 7.73
N ARG A 125 4.26 -7.72 7.07
CA ARG A 125 3.50 -6.54 7.51
C ARG A 125 2.02 -6.81 7.70
N THR A 126 1.43 -7.65 6.86
CA THR A 126 0.01 -8.04 6.94
C THR A 126 -0.23 -9.35 7.70
N GLY A 127 0.79 -9.92 8.35
CA GLY A 127 0.71 -11.21 9.03
C GLY A 127 0.88 -12.43 8.10
N LYS A 128 1.15 -12.18 6.82
CA LYS A 128 1.67 -13.15 5.85
C LYS A 128 2.98 -12.61 5.30
N MET A 129 3.83 -13.47 4.72
CA MET A 129 5.07 -12.98 4.11
C MET A 129 4.77 -11.95 3.02
N PHE A 130 3.75 -12.20 2.21
CA PHE A 130 3.22 -11.28 1.20
C PHE A 130 1.70 -11.13 1.34
N ALA A 131 1.18 -9.92 1.12
CA ALA A 131 -0.24 -9.65 1.25
C ALA A 131 -1.10 -10.40 0.22
N PHE A 132 -0.57 -10.71 -0.97
CA PHE A 132 -1.26 -11.53 -1.97
C PHE A 132 -1.62 -12.94 -1.46
N GLU A 133 -0.90 -13.46 -0.46
CA GLU A 133 -1.20 -14.76 0.15
C GLU A 133 -2.57 -14.80 0.86
N HIS A 134 -3.07 -13.66 1.34
CA HIS A 134 -4.42 -13.57 1.94
C HIS A 134 -5.52 -13.91 0.94
N PHE A 135 -5.24 -13.76 -0.34
CA PHE A 135 -6.19 -13.97 -1.44
C PHE A 135 -5.94 -15.28 -2.18
N GLY A 136 -4.99 -16.12 -1.71
CA GLY A 136 -4.62 -17.38 -2.38
C GLY A 136 -4.02 -17.19 -3.78
N MET A 137 -3.37 -16.05 -4.02
CA MET A 137 -2.89 -15.63 -5.35
C MET A 137 -1.40 -15.31 -5.34
N CYS A 138 -0.82 -15.35 -6.53
CA CYS A 138 0.55 -14.90 -6.80
C CYS A 138 0.58 -13.94 -7.98
N ALA A 139 1.41 -12.90 -7.87
CA ALA A 139 1.76 -12.05 -9.00
C ALA A 139 2.87 -12.70 -9.85
N ASP A 140 3.08 -12.18 -11.05
CA ASP A 140 4.20 -12.61 -11.88
C ASP A 140 5.53 -12.06 -11.36
N LEU A 141 5.49 -10.82 -10.84
CA LEU A 141 6.60 -10.14 -10.17
C LEU A 141 6.09 -9.49 -8.89
N THR A 142 6.89 -9.53 -7.84
CA THR A 142 6.63 -8.88 -6.54
C THR A 142 7.79 -7.96 -6.20
N CYS A 143 7.50 -6.68 -6.00
CA CYS A 143 8.47 -5.71 -5.52
C CYS A 143 8.58 -5.80 -4.00
N VAL A 144 9.81 -5.85 -3.47
CA VAL A 144 10.10 -5.89 -2.03
C VAL A 144 11.03 -4.76 -1.63
N GLY A 145 10.88 -4.25 -0.42
CA GLY A 145 11.70 -3.15 0.10
C GLY A 145 11.39 -2.88 1.57
N LYS A 146 11.71 -1.67 2.02
CA LYS A 146 11.43 -1.19 3.39
C LYS A 146 11.83 -2.21 4.48
N SER A 147 10.85 -2.94 5.03
CA SER A 147 11.02 -3.86 6.17
C SER A 147 12.11 -4.90 5.97
N ILE A 148 12.33 -5.37 4.74
CA ILE A 148 13.36 -6.38 4.45
C ILE A 148 14.77 -5.93 4.82
N GLY A 149 15.04 -4.64 4.80
CA GLY A 149 16.37 -4.10 5.08
C GLY A 149 16.72 -3.95 6.57
N GLY A 150 15.73 -4.09 7.48
CA GLY A 150 15.96 -3.91 8.92
C GLY A 150 16.55 -2.55 9.29
N GLY A 151 16.28 -1.50 8.48
CA GLY A 151 16.86 -0.16 8.61
C GLY A 151 17.93 0.17 7.58
N LEU A 152 18.50 -0.81 6.87
CA LEU A 152 19.42 -0.57 5.77
C LEU A 152 18.71 -0.50 4.42
N PRO A 153 19.21 0.33 3.47
CA PRO A 153 18.56 0.51 2.18
C PRO A 153 18.78 -0.70 1.26
N ILE A 154 17.77 -1.51 1.08
CA ILE A 154 17.73 -2.60 0.13
C ILE A 154 16.31 -2.73 -0.45
N SER A 155 16.24 -3.10 -1.70
CA SER A 155 15.02 -3.50 -2.39
C SER A 155 15.34 -4.59 -3.40
N GLY A 156 14.32 -5.30 -3.83
CA GLY A 156 14.46 -6.38 -4.80
C GLY A 156 13.16 -6.65 -5.54
N ILE A 157 13.27 -7.56 -6.49
CA ILE A 157 12.14 -8.12 -7.22
C ILE A 157 12.21 -9.63 -7.08
N VAL A 158 11.11 -10.25 -6.70
CA VAL A 158 10.91 -11.70 -6.67
C VAL A 158 9.87 -12.05 -7.71
N GLY A 159 10.08 -13.12 -8.47
CA GLY A 159 9.06 -13.51 -9.46
C GLY A 159 9.54 -14.56 -10.45
N LYS A 160 8.81 -14.68 -11.55
CA LYS A 160 9.05 -15.70 -12.57
C LYS A 160 10.39 -15.50 -13.25
N ALA A 161 11.28 -16.48 -13.18
CA ALA A 161 12.59 -16.48 -13.86
C ALA A 161 12.44 -16.21 -15.36
N SER A 162 11.41 -16.78 -16.00
CA SER A 162 11.10 -16.57 -17.41
C SER A 162 10.87 -15.09 -17.81
N ILE A 163 10.59 -14.23 -16.83
CA ILE A 163 10.45 -12.78 -17.03
C ILE A 163 11.76 -12.08 -16.66
N ILE A 164 12.29 -12.36 -15.47
CA ILE A 164 13.47 -11.68 -14.93
C ILE A 164 14.72 -11.96 -15.80
N ASP A 165 14.93 -13.20 -16.20
CA ASP A 165 16.11 -13.64 -16.93
C ASP A 165 16.11 -13.24 -18.44
N THR A 166 15.07 -12.56 -18.90
CA THR A 166 15.06 -12.02 -20.28
C THR A 166 15.99 -10.83 -20.44
N VAL A 167 16.33 -10.13 -19.36
CA VAL A 167 17.26 -9.00 -19.40
C VAL A 167 18.69 -9.53 -19.33
N PRO A 168 19.57 -9.18 -20.30
CA PRO A 168 20.94 -9.67 -20.30
C PRO A 168 21.74 -9.11 -19.11
N PRO A 169 22.83 -9.79 -18.70
CA PRO A 169 23.72 -9.29 -17.68
C PRO A 169 24.14 -7.83 -17.94
N GLY A 170 24.05 -6.98 -16.90
CA GLY A 170 24.34 -5.55 -17.01
C GLY A 170 23.20 -4.68 -17.58
N GLY A 171 22.10 -5.27 -18.03
CA GLY A 171 20.96 -4.53 -18.58
C GLY A 171 20.12 -3.77 -17.55
N LEU A 172 20.12 -4.23 -16.31
CA LEU A 172 19.51 -3.57 -15.15
C LEU A 172 20.51 -3.53 -13.99
N GLY A 173 20.46 -2.49 -13.18
CA GLY A 173 21.32 -2.41 -12.01
C GLY A 173 21.41 -1.00 -11.43
N GLY A 174 22.14 -0.92 -10.34
CA GLY A 174 22.52 0.33 -9.67
C GLY A 174 23.77 0.08 -8.84
N THR A 175 24.62 1.08 -8.70
CA THR A 175 25.92 0.96 -8.04
C THR A 175 25.85 0.40 -6.62
N PHE A 176 24.78 0.71 -5.88
CA PHE A 176 24.55 0.26 -4.51
C PHE A 176 23.67 -1.00 -4.40
N GLY A 177 23.19 -1.53 -5.51
CA GLY A 177 22.40 -2.76 -5.54
C GLY A 177 23.22 -3.96 -5.04
N GLY A 178 22.63 -4.77 -4.16
CA GLY A 178 23.32 -5.92 -3.56
C GLY A 178 24.41 -5.56 -2.57
N ASN A 179 24.34 -4.38 -1.93
CA ASN A 179 25.29 -4.01 -0.87
C ASN A 179 25.38 -5.13 0.18
N PRO A 180 26.59 -5.68 0.49
CA PRO A 180 26.75 -6.84 1.37
C PRO A 180 26.19 -6.62 2.78
N MET A 181 26.32 -5.42 3.34
CA MET A 181 25.78 -5.10 4.67
C MET A 181 24.25 -5.13 4.67
N ALA A 182 23.63 -4.55 3.64
CA ALA A 182 22.17 -4.57 3.50
C ALA A 182 21.63 -5.98 3.21
N CYS A 183 22.37 -6.79 2.44
CA CYS A 183 22.03 -8.20 2.22
C CYS A 183 22.12 -9.02 3.52
N ALA A 184 23.18 -8.83 4.32
CA ALA A 184 23.30 -9.48 5.62
C ALA A 184 22.17 -9.08 6.59
N ALA A 185 21.79 -7.80 6.61
CA ALA A 185 20.65 -7.33 7.39
C ALA A 185 19.32 -7.95 6.91
N ALA A 186 19.14 -8.07 5.60
CA ALA A 186 17.93 -8.70 5.02
C ALA A 186 17.81 -10.18 5.43
N LEU A 187 18.91 -10.93 5.40
CA LEU A 187 18.94 -12.32 5.88
C LEU A 187 18.58 -12.38 7.37
N ALA A 188 19.15 -11.50 8.19
CA ALA A 188 18.84 -11.43 9.62
C ALA A 188 17.35 -11.09 9.87
N VAL A 189 16.75 -10.20 9.08
CA VAL A 189 15.31 -9.89 9.17
C VAL A 189 14.46 -11.13 8.90
N LEU A 190 14.76 -11.88 7.84
CA LEU A 190 14.03 -13.11 7.51
C LEU A 190 14.16 -14.15 8.64
N ASP A 191 15.36 -14.32 9.16
CA ASP A 191 15.63 -15.19 10.30
C ASP A 191 14.83 -14.80 11.56
N VAL A 192 14.77 -13.51 11.88
CA VAL A 192 14.02 -13.01 13.04
C VAL A 192 12.52 -13.21 12.85
N ILE A 193 11.98 -12.93 11.65
CA ILE A 193 10.57 -13.18 11.35
C ILE A 193 10.18 -14.63 11.64
N GLU A 194 11.01 -15.59 11.20
CA GLU A 194 10.78 -17.00 11.41
C GLU A 194 10.97 -17.40 12.88
N LYS A 195 12.12 -17.08 13.48
CA LYS A 195 12.49 -17.51 14.85
C LYS A 195 11.58 -16.95 15.93
N GLU A 196 11.09 -15.71 15.76
CA GLU A 196 10.23 -15.04 16.72
C GLU A 196 8.72 -15.17 16.39
N GLY A 197 8.36 -15.90 15.33
CA GLY A 197 6.97 -16.09 14.91
C GLY A 197 6.24 -14.78 14.60
N LEU A 198 6.94 -13.82 13.98
CA LEU A 198 6.42 -12.47 13.81
C LEU A 198 5.21 -12.38 12.88
N LEU A 199 4.98 -13.36 12.01
CA LEU A 199 3.77 -13.40 11.16
C LEU A 199 2.51 -13.58 12.04
N ASP A 200 2.50 -14.58 12.89
CA ASP A 200 1.38 -14.85 13.81
C ASP A 200 1.20 -13.73 14.82
N LYS A 201 2.32 -13.19 15.34
CA LYS A 201 2.29 -12.02 16.24
C LYS A 201 1.67 -10.81 15.52
N GLY A 202 2.01 -10.60 14.26
CA GLY A 202 1.46 -9.52 13.43
C GLY A 202 -0.04 -9.67 13.20
N LEU A 203 -0.56 -10.88 12.97
CA LEU A 203 -2.01 -11.13 12.87
C LEU A 203 -2.72 -10.75 14.16
N LYS A 204 -2.26 -11.28 15.31
CA LYS A 204 -2.85 -11.00 16.63
C LYS A 204 -2.78 -9.51 16.99
N MET A 205 -1.69 -8.85 16.65
CA MET A 205 -1.53 -7.41 16.85
C MET A 205 -2.51 -6.62 15.99
N GLY A 206 -2.70 -7.03 14.73
CA GLY A 206 -3.69 -6.44 13.84
C GLY A 206 -5.12 -6.59 14.36
N GLU A 207 -5.48 -7.76 14.87
CA GLU A 207 -6.79 -8.02 15.49
C GLU A 207 -7.03 -7.13 16.73
N LEU A 208 -6.01 -6.96 17.58
CA LEU A 208 -6.08 -6.03 18.72
C LEU A 208 -6.34 -4.60 18.24
N ILE A 209 -5.56 -4.11 17.28
CA ILE A 209 -5.67 -2.75 16.76
C ILE A 209 -7.05 -2.54 16.14
N ASP A 210 -7.47 -3.42 15.22
CA ASP A 210 -8.79 -3.32 14.57
C ASP A 210 -9.92 -3.28 15.58
N SER A 211 -9.93 -4.23 16.54
CA SER A 211 -10.94 -4.28 17.60
C SER A 211 -11.03 -2.97 18.38
N ARG A 212 -9.90 -2.35 18.74
CA ARG A 212 -9.86 -1.07 19.45
C ARG A 212 -10.38 0.08 18.57
N LEU A 213 -9.97 0.15 17.30
CA LEU A 213 -10.43 1.18 16.37
C LEU A 213 -11.93 1.07 16.07
N GLN A 214 -12.46 -0.15 15.92
CA GLN A 214 -13.90 -0.36 15.76
C GLN A 214 -14.68 0.11 17.00
N LYS A 215 -14.19 -0.16 18.21
CA LYS A 215 -14.80 0.36 19.45
C LYS A 215 -14.79 1.88 19.50
N MET A 216 -13.69 2.54 19.10
CA MET A 216 -13.63 4.00 19.00
C MET A 216 -14.69 4.53 18.02
N LYS A 217 -14.83 3.90 16.85
CA LYS A 217 -15.82 4.28 15.84
C LYS A 217 -17.25 4.21 16.35
N LEU A 218 -17.55 3.31 17.29
CA LEU A 218 -18.90 3.17 17.87
C LEU A 218 -19.23 4.25 18.91
N LYS A 219 -18.25 5.00 19.42
CA LYS A 219 -18.49 6.06 20.42
C LYS A 219 -19.24 7.25 19.81
N ASN A 220 -20.22 7.78 20.54
CA ASN A 220 -20.95 8.98 20.14
C ASN A 220 -20.04 10.23 20.09
N SER A 221 -19.00 10.29 20.92
CA SER A 221 -18.02 11.38 20.94
C SER A 221 -17.07 11.36 19.72
N LEU A 222 -16.96 10.25 19.00
CA LEU A 222 -16.03 10.06 17.91
C LEU A 222 -16.71 9.86 16.54
N GLN A 223 -17.78 10.64 16.28
CA GLN A 223 -18.50 10.63 15.00
C GLN A 223 -17.61 11.08 13.82
N CYS A 224 -16.47 11.68 14.09
CA CYS A 224 -15.45 12.03 13.11
C CYS A 224 -14.76 10.81 12.45
N ILE A 225 -14.85 9.60 13.03
CA ILE A 225 -14.32 8.39 12.42
C ILE A 225 -15.34 7.86 11.39
N GLY A 226 -15.09 8.12 10.11
CA GLY A 226 -15.94 7.67 9.00
C GLY A 226 -15.72 6.19 8.67
N ASP A 227 -14.45 5.78 8.61
CA ASP A 227 -14.08 4.41 8.28
C ASP A 227 -12.93 3.89 9.14
N VAL A 228 -12.92 2.57 9.35
CA VAL A 228 -11.84 1.80 9.97
C VAL A 228 -11.54 0.63 9.06
N ARG A 229 -10.29 0.46 8.67
CA ARG A 229 -9.85 -0.62 7.81
C ARG A 229 -8.45 -1.10 8.15
N GLY A 230 -8.18 -2.37 7.85
CA GLY A 230 -6.85 -2.93 8.11
C GLY A 230 -6.68 -4.34 7.56
N LEU A 231 -5.42 -4.74 7.41
CA LEU A 231 -5.00 -6.09 7.10
C LEU A 231 -3.74 -6.40 7.90
N GLY A 232 -3.82 -7.32 8.87
CA GLY A 232 -2.74 -7.53 9.85
C GLY A 232 -2.37 -6.22 10.56
N CYS A 233 -1.07 -5.91 10.64
CA CYS A 233 -0.57 -4.69 11.28
C CYS A 233 -0.60 -3.43 10.37
N MET A 234 -1.34 -3.44 9.28
CA MET A 234 -1.63 -2.24 8.49
C MET A 234 -3.06 -1.80 8.76
N ASN A 235 -3.26 -0.91 9.74
CA ASN A 235 -4.58 -0.42 10.15
C ASN A 235 -4.67 1.10 9.98
N ALA A 236 -5.87 1.60 9.74
CA ALA A 236 -6.11 3.01 9.58
C ALA A 236 -7.51 3.42 10.05
N ILE A 237 -7.64 4.66 10.48
CA ILE A 237 -8.92 5.36 10.62
C ILE A 237 -8.98 6.49 9.60
N GLU A 238 -10.14 6.68 9.00
CA GLU A 238 -10.40 7.78 8.09
C GLU A 238 -11.32 8.80 8.74
N LEU A 239 -10.83 10.04 8.86
CA LEU A 239 -11.55 11.12 9.51
C LEU A 239 -12.40 11.90 8.52
N VAL A 240 -13.61 12.23 8.93
CA VAL A 240 -14.63 12.92 8.14
C VAL A 240 -15.31 14.00 8.96
N THR A 241 -15.80 15.05 8.29
CA THR A 241 -16.63 16.07 8.92
C THR A 241 -18.05 15.58 9.18
N ASP A 242 -18.50 14.63 8.36
CA ASP A 242 -19.82 14.01 8.46
C ASP A 242 -19.77 12.58 7.90
N ARG A 243 -20.30 11.60 8.65
CA ARG A 243 -20.31 10.19 8.24
C ARG A 243 -21.23 9.89 7.07
N ALA A 244 -22.34 10.59 6.95
CA ALA A 244 -23.31 10.31 5.90
C ALA A 244 -22.77 10.70 4.52
N SER A 245 -22.09 11.84 4.44
CA SER A 245 -21.46 12.30 3.19
C SER A 245 -20.06 11.71 2.97
N GLY A 246 -19.39 11.22 4.03
CA GLY A 246 -18.00 10.78 3.97
C GLY A 246 -17.01 11.91 3.63
N THR A 247 -17.40 13.18 3.84
CA THR A 247 -16.56 14.33 3.50
C THR A 247 -15.24 14.32 4.29
N PRO A 248 -14.06 14.27 3.64
CA PRO A 248 -12.78 14.13 4.32
C PRO A 248 -12.45 15.32 5.23
N ASP A 249 -11.88 15.05 6.41
CA ASP A 249 -11.38 16.07 7.34
C ASP A 249 -9.87 15.95 7.57
N GLY A 250 -9.10 16.47 6.65
CA GLY A 250 -7.63 16.52 6.77
C GLY A 250 -7.14 17.50 7.84
N ALA A 251 -7.92 18.54 8.14
CA ALA A 251 -7.57 19.50 9.19
C ALA A 251 -7.66 18.85 10.57
N LEU A 252 -8.70 18.08 10.83
CA LEU A 252 -8.84 17.31 12.07
C LEU A 252 -7.70 16.28 12.19
N ALA A 253 -7.38 15.55 11.13
CA ALA A 253 -6.29 14.58 11.16
C ALA A 253 -4.93 15.24 11.49
N ALA A 254 -4.67 16.43 10.98
CA ALA A 254 -3.47 17.20 11.31
C ALA A 254 -3.48 17.64 12.78
N LYS A 255 -4.63 18.13 13.29
CA LYS A 255 -4.80 18.51 14.70
C LYS A 255 -4.57 17.33 15.64
N VAL A 256 -5.14 16.16 15.33
CA VAL A 256 -4.94 14.92 16.12
C VAL A 256 -3.46 14.52 16.14
N ALA A 257 -2.78 14.56 15.00
CA ALA A 257 -1.36 14.22 14.92
C ALA A 257 -0.48 15.21 15.72
N GLU A 258 -0.81 16.50 15.75
CA GLU A 258 -0.11 17.51 16.55
C GLU A 258 -0.30 17.27 18.07
N ILE A 259 -1.53 16.98 18.51
CA ILE A 259 -1.82 16.67 19.91
C ILE A 259 -1.10 15.40 20.33
N ALA A 260 -1.17 14.35 19.50
CA ALA A 260 -0.51 13.08 19.73
C ALA A 260 1.01 13.22 19.90
N LEU A 261 1.65 14.04 19.07
CA LEU A 261 3.08 14.32 19.18
C LEU A 261 3.44 14.94 20.54
N LYS A 262 2.63 15.87 21.06
CA LYS A 262 2.82 16.48 22.39
C LYS A 262 2.65 15.46 23.53
N LYS A 263 1.89 14.39 23.29
CA LYS A 263 1.69 13.27 24.23
C LYS A 263 2.65 12.10 24.00
N GLY A 264 3.67 12.26 23.14
CA GLY A 264 4.71 11.25 22.88
C GLY A 264 4.33 10.19 21.84
N LEU A 265 3.22 10.36 21.12
CA LEU A 265 2.80 9.44 20.05
C LEU A 265 3.00 10.08 18.67
N ILE A 266 3.84 9.46 17.84
CA ILE A 266 4.07 9.91 16.46
C ILE A 266 3.04 9.25 15.54
N LEU A 267 2.21 10.06 14.89
CA LEU A 267 1.22 9.61 13.91
C LEU A 267 1.56 10.14 12.52
N VAL A 268 1.22 9.36 11.50
CA VAL A 268 1.43 9.72 10.09
C VAL A 268 0.10 9.72 9.35
N THR A 269 -0.21 10.83 8.69
CA THR A 269 -1.39 10.97 7.85
C THR A 269 -1.15 10.50 6.42
N ALA A 270 -2.18 9.96 5.78
CA ALA A 270 -2.17 9.45 4.41
C ALA A 270 -3.47 9.79 3.68
N GLY A 271 -3.61 9.24 2.48
CA GLY A 271 -4.75 9.50 1.61
C GLY A 271 -4.60 10.79 0.80
N PRO A 272 -5.37 10.96 -0.28
CA PRO A 272 -5.28 12.12 -1.17
C PRO A 272 -5.56 13.44 -0.44
N THR A 273 -6.42 13.42 0.56
CA THR A 273 -6.86 14.58 1.38
C THR A 273 -6.17 14.63 2.74
N ARG A 274 -5.25 13.71 3.04
CA ARG A 274 -4.52 13.59 4.31
C ARG A 274 -5.41 13.41 5.55
N ASN A 275 -6.59 12.87 5.37
CA ASN A 275 -7.57 12.63 6.44
C ASN A 275 -7.52 11.21 7.02
N VAL A 276 -6.57 10.38 6.59
CA VAL A 276 -6.37 9.02 7.08
C VAL A 276 -5.21 9.00 8.05
N ILE A 277 -5.43 8.55 9.27
CA ILE A 277 -4.39 8.28 10.27
C ILE A 277 -4.02 6.80 10.17
N ARG A 278 -2.74 6.53 9.87
CA ARG A 278 -2.20 5.16 9.75
C ARG A 278 -1.62 4.69 11.07
N ILE A 279 -1.98 3.48 11.45
CA ILE A 279 -1.37 2.76 12.57
C ILE A 279 -0.44 1.70 11.98
N LEU A 280 0.87 1.90 12.15
CA LEU A 280 1.91 1.06 11.58
C LEU A 280 2.97 0.76 12.63
N VAL A 281 2.68 -0.21 13.49
CA VAL A 281 3.56 -0.59 14.60
C VAL A 281 4.64 -1.58 14.14
N PRO A 282 5.84 -1.62 14.77
CA PRO A 282 6.79 -2.70 14.55
C PRO A 282 6.18 -4.07 14.90
N LEU A 283 6.41 -5.10 14.08
CA LEU A 283 5.91 -6.46 14.36
C LEU A 283 6.47 -7.02 15.68
N SER A 284 7.65 -6.56 16.09
CA SER A 284 8.31 -6.94 17.35
C SER A 284 7.75 -6.19 18.57
N ALA A 285 6.88 -5.16 18.40
CA ALA A 285 6.35 -4.36 19.50
C ALA A 285 5.65 -5.21 20.56
N GLN A 286 5.69 -4.76 21.81
CA GLN A 286 4.92 -5.36 22.90
C GLN A 286 3.45 -4.94 22.79
N PHE A 287 2.53 -5.85 23.07
CA PHE A 287 1.09 -5.56 23.01
C PHE A 287 0.70 -4.40 23.93
N SER A 288 1.23 -4.38 25.16
CA SER A 288 0.95 -3.32 26.13
C SER A 288 1.36 -1.92 25.65
N LEU A 289 2.48 -1.81 24.92
CA LEU A 289 2.92 -0.53 24.36
C LEU A 289 1.98 -0.07 23.23
N VAL A 290 1.45 -1.01 22.45
CA VAL A 290 0.48 -0.70 21.39
C VAL A 290 -0.86 -0.29 21.98
N GLU A 291 -1.31 -0.95 23.08
CA GLU A 291 -2.51 -0.55 23.81
C GLU A 291 -2.38 0.86 24.38
N GLU A 292 -1.24 1.20 25.01
CA GLU A 292 -0.96 2.55 25.47
C GLU A 292 -1.02 3.58 24.32
N GLY A 293 -0.42 3.26 23.17
CA GLY A 293 -0.50 4.11 21.99
C GLY A 293 -1.92 4.32 21.47
N LEU A 294 -2.76 3.28 21.53
CA LEU A 294 -4.18 3.38 21.16
C LEU A 294 -4.99 4.19 22.17
N ASP A 295 -4.69 4.10 23.49
CA ASP A 295 -5.31 4.93 24.52
C ASP A 295 -4.97 6.42 24.31
N ILE A 296 -3.70 6.71 23.98
CA ILE A 296 -3.27 8.08 23.64
C ILE A 296 -4.01 8.57 22.38
N LEU A 297 -4.10 7.75 21.33
CA LEU A 297 -4.82 8.11 20.10
C LEU A 297 -6.29 8.44 20.39
N GLU A 298 -6.97 7.62 21.18
CA GLU A 298 -8.36 7.82 21.56
C GLU A 298 -8.56 9.15 22.30
N ALA A 299 -7.73 9.41 23.31
CA ALA A 299 -7.75 10.67 24.06
C ALA A 299 -7.44 11.89 23.15
N CYS A 300 -6.56 11.75 22.16
CA CYS A 300 -6.27 12.82 21.19
C CYS A 300 -7.46 13.11 20.27
N LEU A 301 -8.18 12.06 19.84
CA LEU A 301 -9.39 12.21 19.05
C LEU A 301 -10.49 12.94 19.82
N GLU A 302 -10.72 12.55 21.07
CA GLU A 302 -11.70 13.20 21.96
C GLU A 302 -11.34 14.67 22.23
N GLU A 303 -10.08 14.97 22.52
CA GLU A 303 -9.59 16.35 22.71
C GLU A 303 -9.68 17.20 21.45
N ALA A 304 -9.42 16.61 20.30
CA ALA A 304 -9.47 17.34 19.03
C ALA A 304 -10.89 17.67 18.56
N THR A 305 -11.88 16.89 19.00
CA THR A 305 -13.30 17.06 18.64
C THR A 305 -14.11 17.82 19.69
N ALA A 306 -13.57 18.06 20.89
CA ALA A 306 -14.15 18.92 21.90
C ALA A 306 -14.03 20.42 21.53
#